data_fe557e1c4c6c69e091d290758c3e2ab4
#
_entry.id   fe557e1c4c6c69e091d290758c3e2ab4
#
_cell.length_a   1.000
_cell.length_b   1.000
_cell.length_c   1.000
_cell.angle_alpha   90.00
_cell.angle_beta   90.00
_cell.angle_gamma   90.00
#
_symmetry.space_group_name_H-M   'P 1'
#
loop_
_entity.id
_entity.type
_entity.pdbx_description
1 polymer ?
#
loop_
_entity_poly.entity_id
_entity_poly.type
_entity_poly.pdbx_seq_one_letter_code
_entity_poly.pdbx_strand_id
1 'polypeptide(L)'
;DYYASRGLGDVYKRQIVQGATGKVAMFHTAHMLEYGTNIVGGVTPGKGGQVVGGVPIFNTVEEAVEKTGANASVVFVPARFAADSILEAIDANLDIVVCVTEHIPVLDMVKVRRALEGKKTRLIGPNCPGIMTTDECNIGIIPGKIHRKGHIGIVSRSGTLTYEAMDQMTKAGLGQTTIVGIGGDPVKGTDFIDVLKAFNEDPETKAVMMIGEIGGNAEEDAAAWIKANMKKPVAAFISGQQAPPGKRMGHAGAIIAVSYTHLTLPT
;
A
#
# COMPACT_ATOMS: atom_id res chain seq x y z
N ASP A 1 18.22 -4.56 6.99
CA ASP A 1 18.34 -6.03 6.85
C ASP A 1 17.18 -6.83 7.43
N TYR A 2 16.26 -6.20 8.17
CA TYR A 2 15.08 -6.86 8.75
C TYR A 2 14.03 -7.27 7.69
N TYR A 3 14.07 -6.68 6.51
CA TYR A 3 13.11 -6.91 5.42
C TYR A 3 13.57 -7.93 4.38
N ALA A 4 14.85 -8.28 4.35
CA ALA A 4 15.41 -9.23 3.38
C ALA A 4 15.11 -10.70 3.72
N SER A 5 14.68 -11.02 4.96
CA SER A 5 14.47 -12.40 5.40
C SER A 5 13.00 -12.82 5.54
N ARG A 6 12.04 -11.89 5.39
CA ARG A 6 10.62 -12.15 5.67
C ARG A 6 9.73 -11.24 4.84
N GLY A 7 9.58 -11.36 3.57
CA GLY A 7 8.66 -10.68 2.66
C GLY A 7 8.00 -9.34 3.10
N LEU A 8 7.51 -8.56 2.18
CA LEU A 8 6.80 -7.29 2.45
C LEU A 8 5.51 -7.47 3.28
N GLY A 9 4.96 -8.67 3.34
CA GLY A 9 3.77 -9.04 4.09
C GLY A 9 4.07 -10.05 5.18
N ASP A 10 4.77 -9.63 6.24
CA ASP A 10 5.08 -10.53 7.36
C ASP A 10 3.79 -10.99 8.05
N VAL A 11 3.52 -12.29 7.99
CA VAL A 11 2.37 -13.01 8.59
C VAL A 11 2.16 -12.68 10.06
N TYR A 12 3.22 -12.29 10.74
CA TYR A 12 3.23 -12.05 12.19
C TYR A 12 2.94 -10.61 12.58
N LYS A 13 2.63 -9.72 11.63
CA LYS A 13 2.28 -8.35 11.98
C LYS A 13 0.97 -8.31 12.76
N ARG A 14 1.04 -7.71 13.94
CA ARG A 14 -0.11 -7.45 14.79
C ARG A 14 -0.69 -6.10 14.36
N GLN A 15 -1.82 -6.17 13.71
CA GLN A 15 -2.41 -5.02 13.04
C GLN A 15 -3.44 -4.32 13.90
N ILE A 16 -3.43 -2.99 13.89
CA ILE A 16 -4.51 -2.14 14.37
C ILE A 16 -5.19 -1.41 13.21
N VAL A 17 -6.45 -1.03 13.43
CA VAL A 17 -7.27 -0.28 12.46
C VAL A 17 -7.57 1.09 13.03
N GLN A 18 -7.04 2.16 12.43
CA GLN A 18 -7.38 3.53 12.80
C GLN A 18 -8.67 3.98 12.10
N GLY A 19 -9.59 4.56 12.88
CA GLY A 19 -10.94 4.84 12.44
C GLY A 19 -11.88 3.62 12.50
N ALA A 20 -11.56 2.63 13.34
CA ALA A 20 -12.15 1.30 13.40
C ALA A 20 -13.68 1.25 13.55
N THR A 21 -14.30 2.29 14.11
CA THR A 21 -15.76 2.34 14.31
C THR A 21 -16.52 2.95 13.13
N GLY A 22 -15.82 3.37 12.07
CA GLY A 22 -16.43 3.85 10.84
C GLY A 22 -17.03 2.71 10.00
N LYS A 23 -18.11 2.94 9.28
CA LYS A 23 -18.78 1.89 8.47
C LYS A 23 -17.85 1.22 7.48
N VAL A 24 -17.02 2.00 6.76
CA VAL A 24 -16.05 1.49 5.79
C VAL A 24 -14.98 0.66 6.49
N ALA A 25 -14.42 1.17 7.59
CA ALA A 25 -13.44 0.47 8.38
C ALA A 25 -13.96 -0.88 8.91
N MET A 26 -15.17 -0.89 9.48
CA MET A 26 -15.81 -2.12 9.98
C MET A 26 -15.98 -3.17 8.87
N PHE A 27 -16.44 -2.73 7.69
CA PHE A 27 -16.60 -3.62 6.54
C PHE A 27 -15.27 -4.27 6.11
N HIS A 28 -14.23 -3.47 5.95
CA HIS A 28 -12.92 -4.01 5.55
C HIS A 28 -12.22 -4.76 6.67
N THR A 29 -12.42 -4.38 7.93
CA THR A 29 -11.91 -5.14 9.09
C THR A 29 -12.47 -6.57 9.09
N ALA A 30 -13.77 -6.74 8.83
CA ALA A 30 -14.38 -8.07 8.72
C ALA A 30 -13.73 -8.91 7.60
N HIS A 31 -13.48 -8.31 6.43
CA HIS A 31 -12.83 -9.01 5.32
C HIS A 31 -11.36 -9.35 5.61
N MET A 32 -10.63 -8.46 6.28
CA MET A 32 -9.26 -8.74 6.69
C MET A 32 -9.18 -9.88 7.70
N LEU A 33 -10.13 -9.93 8.67
CA LEU A 33 -10.26 -11.04 9.63
C LEU A 33 -10.64 -12.35 8.93
N GLU A 34 -11.60 -12.32 7.99
CA GLU A 34 -11.98 -13.48 7.17
C GLU A 34 -10.79 -14.02 6.36
N TYR A 35 -9.90 -13.12 5.90
CA TYR A 35 -8.68 -13.47 5.18
C TYR A 35 -7.59 -14.09 6.08
N GLY A 36 -7.73 -14.01 7.38
CA GLY A 36 -6.75 -14.51 8.35
C GLY A 36 -5.76 -13.46 8.86
N THR A 37 -5.97 -12.18 8.55
CA THR A 37 -5.12 -11.10 9.04
C THR A 37 -5.23 -10.98 10.57
N ASN A 38 -4.10 -10.89 11.26
CA ASN A 38 -4.04 -10.79 12.71
C ASN A 38 -4.34 -9.35 13.20
N ILE A 39 -5.63 -9.00 13.27
CA ILE A 39 -6.10 -7.71 13.80
C ILE A 39 -6.24 -7.82 15.32
N VAL A 40 -5.46 -7.04 16.05
CA VAL A 40 -5.38 -7.08 17.52
C VAL A 40 -6.07 -5.92 18.21
N GLY A 41 -6.48 -4.88 17.45
CA GLY A 41 -7.16 -3.72 18.01
C GLY A 41 -7.65 -2.74 16.94
N GLY A 42 -8.51 -1.85 17.36
CA GLY A 42 -8.94 -0.68 16.61
C GLY A 42 -8.67 0.60 17.40
N VAL A 43 -8.46 1.70 16.72
CA VAL A 43 -8.27 3.01 17.34
C VAL A 43 -9.36 3.97 16.88
N THR A 44 -10.10 4.52 17.83
CA THR A 44 -11.05 5.62 17.61
C THR A 44 -11.11 6.48 18.87
N PRO A 45 -10.64 7.73 18.81
CA PRO A 45 -10.67 8.63 19.96
C PRO A 45 -12.07 8.77 20.58
N GLY A 46 -12.15 8.69 21.91
CA GLY A 46 -13.39 8.76 22.69
C GLY A 46 -14.25 7.49 22.67
N LYS A 47 -13.79 6.39 22.04
CA LYS A 47 -14.48 5.09 22.02
C LYS A 47 -13.68 3.94 22.63
N GLY A 48 -12.59 4.25 23.32
CA GLY A 48 -11.79 3.26 24.04
C GLY A 48 -12.64 2.45 25.03
N GLY A 49 -12.32 1.16 25.16
CA GLY A 49 -13.05 0.20 26.00
C GLY A 49 -14.25 -0.48 25.32
N GLN A 50 -14.65 -0.06 24.14
CA GLN A 50 -15.67 -0.75 23.34
C GLN A 50 -15.06 -1.97 22.63
N VAL A 51 -15.93 -2.87 22.17
CA VAL A 51 -15.57 -3.96 21.25
C VAL A 51 -16.44 -3.82 20.01
N VAL A 52 -15.84 -3.77 18.83
CA VAL A 52 -16.55 -3.61 17.55
C VAL A 52 -16.10 -4.74 16.61
N GLY A 53 -17.05 -5.56 16.15
CA GLY A 53 -16.74 -6.71 15.30
C GLY A 53 -15.78 -7.72 15.92
N GLY A 54 -15.78 -7.87 17.24
CA GLY A 54 -14.85 -8.73 17.98
C GLY A 54 -13.48 -8.09 18.27
N VAL A 55 -13.24 -6.85 17.80
CA VAL A 55 -11.96 -6.15 17.95
C VAL A 55 -12.06 -5.12 19.08
N PRO A 56 -11.15 -5.13 20.08
CA PRO A 56 -11.10 -4.12 21.14
C PRO A 56 -10.71 -2.75 20.59
N ILE A 57 -11.37 -1.70 21.07
CA ILE A 57 -11.13 -0.32 20.63
C ILE A 57 -10.33 0.44 21.71
N PHE A 58 -9.35 1.19 21.24
CA PHE A 58 -8.49 2.05 22.04
C PHE A 58 -8.67 3.52 21.65
N ASN A 59 -8.29 4.44 22.51
CA ASN A 59 -8.38 5.86 22.21
C ASN A 59 -7.20 6.37 21.37
N THR A 60 -6.00 5.78 21.56
CA THR A 60 -4.78 6.18 20.88
C THR A 60 -4.03 4.98 20.31
N VAL A 61 -3.14 5.24 19.34
CA VAL A 61 -2.24 4.22 18.78
C VAL A 61 -1.27 3.74 19.83
N GLU A 62 -0.73 4.65 20.66
CA GLU A 62 0.18 4.31 21.77
C GLU A 62 -0.48 3.32 22.74
N GLU A 63 -1.71 3.61 23.21
CA GLU A 63 -2.47 2.70 24.08
C GLU A 63 -2.66 1.32 23.43
N ALA A 64 -2.98 1.29 22.14
CA ALA A 64 -3.17 0.05 21.42
C ALA A 64 -1.85 -0.76 21.31
N VAL A 65 -0.74 -0.09 21.02
CA VAL A 65 0.60 -0.72 20.95
C VAL A 65 1.01 -1.30 22.31
N GLU A 66 0.88 -0.53 23.38
CA GLU A 66 1.21 -0.98 24.73
C GLU A 66 0.43 -2.22 25.15
N LYS A 67 -0.88 -2.24 24.87
CA LYS A 67 -1.76 -3.34 25.30
C LYS A 67 -1.71 -4.57 24.41
N THR A 68 -1.37 -4.40 23.13
CA THR A 68 -1.50 -5.49 22.15
C THR A 68 -0.17 -5.89 21.51
N GLY A 69 0.88 -5.09 21.63
CA GLY A 69 2.14 -5.26 20.90
C GLY A 69 1.97 -5.08 19.39
N ALA A 70 1.01 -4.24 18.96
CA ALA A 70 0.79 -3.94 17.55
C ALA A 70 2.04 -3.34 16.91
N ASN A 71 2.32 -3.73 15.66
CA ASN A 71 3.45 -3.22 14.87
C ASN A 71 3.05 -2.78 13.46
N ALA A 72 1.77 -2.92 13.11
CA ALA A 72 1.22 -2.50 11.83
C ALA A 72 -0.10 -1.74 12.03
N SER A 73 -0.38 -0.76 11.17
CA SER A 73 -1.66 -0.03 11.16
C SER A 73 -2.21 0.13 9.77
N VAL A 74 -3.55 0.09 9.65
CA VAL A 74 -4.27 0.57 8.48
C VAL A 74 -5.15 1.77 8.84
N VAL A 75 -5.12 2.82 8.00
CA VAL A 75 -5.79 4.10 8.24
C VAL A 75 -7.02 4.22 7.35
N PHE A 76 -8.20 4.32 8.00
CA PHE A 76 -9.52 4.51 7.37
C PHE A 76 -10.20 5.80 7.81
N VAL A 77 -9.48 6.72 8.42
CA VAL A 77 -10.04 7.98 8.87
C VAL A 77 -10.32 8.94 7.70
N PRO A 78 -11.24 9.90 7.82
CA PRO A 78 -11.45 10.93 6.81
C PRO A 78 -10.19 11.72 6.49
N ALA A 79 -10.05 12.22 5.25
CA ALA A 79 -8.85 12.88 4.73
C ALA A 79 -8.25 13.96 5.65
N ARG A 80 -9.10 14.78 6.26
CA ARG A 80 -8.68 15.86 7.18
C ARG A 80 -7.99 15.38 8.46
N PHE A 81 -8.12 14.10 8.82
CA PHE A 81 -7.50 13.51 10.01
C PHE A 81 -6.44 12.46 9.67
N ALA A 82 -6.29 12.12 8.40
CA ALA A 82 -5.44 11.02 7.98
C ALA A 82 -3.96 11.29 8.24
N ALA A 83 -3.50 12.53 7.99
CA ALA A 83 -2.11 12.89 8.27
C ALA A 83 -1.79 12.78 9.77
N ASP A 84 -2.66 13.27 10.64
CA ASP A 84 -2.47 13.16 12.10
C ASP A 84 -2.45 11.70 12.55
N SER A 85 -3.32 10.85 11.99
CA SER A 85 -3.34 9.42 12.27
C SER A 85 -2.06 8.71 11.81
N ILE A 86 -1.49 9.11 10.67
CA ILE A 86 -0.20 8.58 10.21
C ILE A 86 0.92 9.04 11.14
N LEU A 87 0.95 10.32 11.54
CA LEU A 87 1.95 10.88 12.45
C LEU A 87 1.91 10.16 13.81
N GLU A 88 0.72 9.92 14.37
CA GLU A 88 0.54 9.17 15.61
C GLU A 88 1.12 7.74 15.49
N ALA A 89 0.92 7.07 14.36
CA ALA A 89 1.47 5.76 14.12
C ALA A 89 3.01 5.77 13.96
N ILE A 90 3.58 6.82 13.37
CA ILE A 90 5.03 7.05 13.29
C ILE A 90 5.62 7.26 14.68
N ASP A 91 4.98 8.07 15.49
CA ASP A 91 5.44 8.37 16.86
C ASP A 91 5.38 7.14 17.76
N ALA A 92 4.38 6.29 17.59
CA ALA A 92 4.28 4.98 18.23
C ALA A 92 5.27 3.93 17.68
N ASN A 93 6.14 4.31 16.73
CA ASN A 93 7.17 3.46 16.12
C ASN A 93 6.63 2.17 15.49
N LEU A 94 5.47 2.20 14.85
CA LEU A 94 4.98 1.07 14.06
C LEU A 94 5.94 0.77 12.90
N ASP A 95 6.05 -0.50 12.52
CA ASP A 95 6.91 -0.92 11.41
C ASP A 95 6.32 -0.54 10.05
N ILE A 96 4.98 -0.66 9.92
CA ILE A 96 4.27 -0.34 8.69
C ILE A 96 2.95 0.37 8.98
N VAL A 97 2.66 1.38 8.19
CA VAL A 97 1.39 2.10 8.14
C VAL A 97 0.85 2.03 6.72
N VAL A 98 -0.37 1.58 6.55
CA VAL A 98 -1.08 1.56 5.27
C VAL A 98 -2.17 2.61 5.31
N CYS A 99 -2.11 3.59 4.43
CA CYS A 99 -3.13 4.64 4.34
C CYS A 99 -3.98 4.47 3.09
N VAL A 100 -5.23 4.04 3.28
CA VAL A 100 -6.21 3.84 2.19
C VAL A 100 -6.85 5.17 1.80
N THR A 101 -6.95 6.10 2.73
CA THR A 101 -7.63 7.38 2.56
C THR A 101 -7.07 8.18 1.38
N GLU A 102 -7.96 8.67 0.55
CA GLU A 102 -7.69 9.58 -0.58
C GLU A 102 -8.04 11.03 -0.24
N HIS A 103 -7.58 11.98 -1.08
CA HIS A 103 -7.83 13.42 -0.94
C HIS A 103 -7.19 14.07 0.31
N ILE A 104 -6.13 13.49 0.82
CA ILE A 104 -5.33 14.15 1.89
C ILE A 104 -4.64 15.38 1.30
N PRO A 105 -4.70 16.55 1.96
CA PRO A 105 -4.01 17.73 1.48
C PRO A 105 -2.51 17.49 1.26
N VAL A 106 -1.99 17.93 0.11
CA VAL A 106 -0.58 17.70 -0.27
C VAL A 106 0.39 18.23 0.80
N LEU A 107 0.13 19.41 1.37
CA LEU A 107 0.98 19.99 2.41
C LEU A 107 1.01 19.15 3.69
N ASP A 108 -0.08 18.46 4.03
CA ASP A 108 -0.10 17.57 5.18
C ASP A 108 0.72 16.32 4.90
N MET A 109 0.69 15.79 3.67
CA MET A 109 1.56 14.68 3.27
C MET A 109 3.04 15.07 3.21
N VAL A 110 3.37 16.34 2.91
CA VAL A 110 4.76 16.84 3.03
C VAL A 110 5.23 16.81 4.49
N LYS A 111 4.37 17.15 5.47
CA LYS A 111 4.70 17.02 6.90
C LYS A 111 4.94 15.55 7.28
N VAL A 112 4.06 14.64 6.82
CA VAL A 112 4.21 13.20 7.04
C VAL A 112 5.54 12.70 6.45
N ARG A 113 5.91 13.09 5.23
CA ARG A 113 7.19 12.69 4.61
C ARG A 113 8.40 13.14 5.45
N ARG A 114 8.37 14.34 5.97
CA ARG A 114 9.43 14.84 6.88
C ARG A 114 9.49 14.03 8.17
N ALA A 115 8.34 13.68 8.75
CA ALA A 115 8.28 12.88 9.97
C ALA A 115 8.80 11.44 9.76
N LEU A 116 8.75 10.90 8.54
CA LEU A 116 9.29 9.59 8.19
C LEU A 116 10.83 9.58 8.03
N GLU A 117 11.47 10.74 7.89
CA GLU A 117 12.92 10.82 7.71
C GLU A 117 13.65 10.25 8.93
N GLY A 118 14.52 9.28 8.70
CA GLY A 118 15.27 8.59 9.75
C GLY A 118 14.46 7.63 10.63
N LYS A 119 13.17 7.43 10.37
CA LYS A 119 12.32 6.47 11.09
C LYS A 119 12.34 5.09 10.42
N LYS A 120 12.10 4.06 11.24
CA LYS A 120 11.93 2.68 10.73
C LYS A 120 10.58 2.47 10.04
N THR A 121 9.59 3.29 10.37
CA THR A 121 8.22 3.17 9.89
C THR A 121 8.15 3.33 8.37
N ARG A 122 7.56 2.36 7.70
CA ARG A 122 7.25 2.42 6.27
C ARG A 122 5.79 2.80 6.07
N LEU A 123 5.54 3.82 5.28
CA LEU A 123 4.19 4.21 4.87
C LEU A 123 3.89 3.68 3.47
N ILE A 124 2.80 2.95 3.30
CA ILE A 124 2.20 2.56 2.02
C ILE A 124 1.00 3.47 1.74
N GLY A 125 0.96 4.08 0.58
CA GLY A 125 -0.05 5.09 0.23
C GLY A 125 0.41 6.52 0.56
N PRO A 126 -0.51 7.49 0.66
CA PRO A 126 -1.98 7.38 0.72
C PRO A 126 -2.65 7.00 -0.61
N ASN A 127 -4.01 6.99 -0.61
CA ASN A 127 -4.82 6.68 -1.80
C ASN A 127 -4.40 5.37 -2.45
N CYS A 128 -4.36 4.29 -1.67
CA CYS A 128 -3.88 3.00 -2.11
C CYS A 128 -4.82 1.87 -1.67
N PRO A 129 -4.81 0.71 -2.36
CA PRO A 129 -5.57 -0.46 -1.93
C PRO A 129 -4.94 -1.20 -0.75
N GLY A 130 -3.70 -0.90 -0.40
CA GLY A 130 -2.96 -1.56 0.66
C GLY A 130 -1.93 -2.57 0.17
N ILE A 131 -1.62 -3.52 1.01
CA ILE A 131 -0.66 -4.61 0.76
C ILE A 131 -1.30 -5.96 1.12
N MET A 132 -1.08 -6.96 0.28
CA MET A 132 -1.52 -8.33 0.52
C MET A 132 -0.36 -9.30 0.22
N THR A 133 -0.05 -10.18 1.15
CA THR A 133 0.74 -11.38 0.87
C THR A 133 -0.22 -12.54 0.78
N THR A 134 -0.18 -13.27 -0.35
CA THR A 134 -1.18 -14.28 -0.68
C THR A 134 -1.17 -15.44 0.33
N ASP A 135 -2.38 -15.78 0.82
CA ASP A 135 -2.64 -16.80 1.85
C ASP A 135 -2.02 -16.49 3.23
N GLU A 136 -1.57 -15.25 3.45
CA GLU A 136 -0.89 -14.87 4.69
C GLU A 136 -1.54 -13.68 5.38
N CYS A 137 -1.56 -12.51 4.74
CA CYS A 137 -2.22 -11.34 5.32
C CYS A 137 -2.69 -10.34 4.28
N ASN A 138 -3.70 -9.55 4.64
CA ASN A 138 -4.21 -8.44 3.86
C ASN A 138 -4.32 -7.21 4.76
N ILE A 139 -3.58 -6.16 4.45
CA ILE A 139 -3.60 -4.88 5.18
C ILE A 139 -4.16 -3.83 4.24
N GLY A 140 -5.48 -3.66 4.24
CA GLY A 140 -6.17 -2.71 3.36
C GLY A 140 -7.47 -3.24 2.81
N ILE A 141 -7.72 -2.97 1.52
CA ILE A 141 -9.00 -3.21 0.86
C ILE A 141 -8.87 -4.15 -0.36
N ILE A 142 -7.75 -4.84 -0.53
CA ILE A 142 -7.52 -5.75 -1.65
C ILE A 142 -8.50 -6.92 -1.55
N PRO A 143 -9.28 -7.25 -2.63
CA PRO A 143 -10.23 -8.35 -2.59
C PRO A 143 -9.57 -9.71 -2.39
N GLY A 144 -9.88 -10.39 -1.29
CA GLY A 144 -9.27 -11.68 -0.93
C GLY A 144 -9.72 -12.88 -1.77
N LYS A 145 -10.64 -12.70 -2.75
CA LYS A 145 -11.20 -13.81 -3.53
C LYS A 145 -10.63 -13.95 -4.95
N ILE A 146 -9.81 -12.98 -5.39
CA ILE A 146 -9.31 -12.92 -6.77
C ILE A 146 -7.82 -13.25 -6.87
N HIS A 147 -7.21 -13.74 -5.81
CA HIS A 147 -5.79 -14.11 -5.78
C HIS A 147 -5.60 -15.62 -5.87
N ARG A 148 -4.39 -16.00 -6.21
CA ARG A 148 -3.87 -17.36 -6.11
C ARG A 148 -2.40 -17.27 -5.67
N LYS A 149 -1.99 -18.10 -4.72
CA LYS A 149 -0.57 -18.16 -4.34
C LYS A 149 0.30 -18.61 -5.51
N GLY A 150 1.40 -17.89 -5.72
CA GLY A 150 2.34 -18.16 -6.81
C GLY A 150 3.63 -17.38 -6.65
N HIS A 151 4.19 -16.90 -7.77
CA HIS A 151 5.56 -16.37 -7.80
C HIS A 151 5.70 -14.97 -8.41
N ILE A 152 4.58 -14.24 -8.61
CA ILE A 152 4.62 -12.93 -9.23
C ILE A 152 4.34 -11.85 -8.18
N GLY A 153 5.28 -10.94 -7.97
CA GLY A 153 5.07 -9.73 -7.19
C GLY A 153 4.30 -8.69 -8.02
N ILE A 154 3.39 -7.95 -7.41
CA ILE A 154 2.67 -6.85 -8.06
C ILE A 154 2.98 -5.54 -7.34
N VAL A 155 3.41 -4.52 -8.07
CA VAL A 155 3.49 -3.14 -7.58
C VAL A 155 2.66 -2.21 -8.47
N SER A 156 1.78 -1.41 -7.88
CA SER A 156 0.80 -0.64 -8.65
C SER A 156 0.45 0.71 -8.01
N ARG A 157 0.25 1.73 -8.87
CA ARG A 157 -0.35 3.01 -8.45
C ARG A 157 -1.88 2.93 -8.40
N SER A 158 -2.49 2.04 -9.16
CA SER A 158 -3.94 1.94 -9.32
C SER A 158 -4.54 0.77 -8.57
N GLY A 159 -5.53 1.01 -7.71
CA GLY A 159 -6.29 -0.06 -7.05
C GLY A 159 -7.04 -0.92 -8.07
N THR A 160 -7.82 -0.32 -8.93
CA THR A 160 -8.67 -1.02 -9.93
C THR A 160 -7.85 -1.88 -10.88
N LEU A 161 -6.77 -1.33 -11.46
CA LEU A 161 -5.89 -2.10 -12.37
C LEU A 161 -5.13 -3.21 -11.63
N THR A 162 -4.84 -3.03 -10.34
CA THR A 162 -4.29 -4.10 -9.51
C THR A 162 -5.24 -5.29 -9.45
N TYR A 163 -6.53 -5.05 -9.19
CA TYR A 163 -7.53 -6.11 -9.09
C TYR A 163 -7.73 -6.81 -10.43
N GLU A 164 -7.77 -6.07 -11.53
CA GLU A 164 -7.86 -6.63 -12.87
C GLU A 164 -6.65 -7.53 -13.21
N ALA A 165 -5.44 -7.06 -12.92
CA ALA A 165 -4.23 -7.84 -13.14
C ALA A 165 -4.19 -9.12 -12.27
N MET A 166 -4.59 -9.02 -11.01
CA MET A 166 -4.69 -10.19 -10.12
C MET A 166 -5.66 -11.24 -10.66
N ASP A 167 -6.86 -10.82 -11.07
CA ASP A 167 -7.90 -11.70 -11.60
C ASP A 167 -7.45 -12.38 -12.90
N GLN A 168 -6.90 -11.62 -13.85
CA GLN A 168 -6.39 -12.14 -15.11
C GLN A 168 -5.25 -13.14 -14.89
N MET A 169 -4.28 -12.81 -14.06
CA MET A 169 -3.18 -13.73 -13.74
C MET A 169 -3.67 -15.01 -13.05
N THR A 170 -4.60 -14.87 -12.13
CA THR A 170 -5.20 -16.02 -11.42
C THR A 170 -5.93 -16.94 -12.40
N LYS A 171 -6.73 -16.39 -13.32
CA LYS A 171 -7.42 -17.14 -14.38
C LYS A 171 -6.46 -17.82 -15.37
N ALA A 172 -5.30 -17.17 -15.63
CA ALA A 172 -4.24 -17.74 -16.45
C ALA A 172 -3.40 -18.82 -15.75
N GLY A 173 -3.73 -19.16 -14.50
CA GLY A 173 -2.98 -20.13 -13.71
C GLY A 173 -1.68 -19.59 -13.09
N LEU A 174 -1.39 -18.32 -13.30
CA LEU A 174 -0.31 -17.61 -12.63
C LEU A 174 -0.78 -17.16 -11.25
N GLY A 175 0.13 -17.14 -10.27
CA GLY A 175 -0.19 -16.74 -8.90
C GLY A 175 0.72 -15.63 -8.41
N GLN A 176 0.27 -14.96 -7.36
CA GLN A 176 0.98 -13.82 -6.78
C GLN A 176 1.72 -14.22 -5.49
N THR A 177 2.85 -13.54 -5.21
CA THR A 177 3.50 -13.54 -3.89
C THR A 177 2.91 -12.43 -3.03
N THR A 178 3.34 -11.21 -3.28
CA THR A 178 2.87 -10.03 -2.57
C THR A 178 2.37 -8.99 -3.57
N ILE A 179 1.28 -8.34 -3.23
CA ILE A 179 0.65 -7.27 -3.99
C ILE A 179 0.81 -5.97 -3.18
N VAL A 180 1.43 -4.96 -3.76
CA VAL A 180 1.65 -3.66 -3.12
C VAL A 180 1.02 -2.55 -3.95
N GLY A 181 -0.03 -1.94 -3.41
CA GLY A 181 -0.57 -0.71 -3.96
C GLY A 181 0.12 0.49 -3.35
N ILE A 182 0.92 1.21 -4.12
CA ILE A 182 1.66 2.37 -3.61
C ILE A 182 0.85 3.67 -3.64
N GLY A 183 -0.31 3.66 -4.31
CA GLY A 183 -1.21 4.81 -4.41
C GLY A 183 -0.90 5.78 -5.55
N GLY A 184 -1.93 6.57 -5.89
CA GLY A 184 -1.90 7.52 -7.01
C GLY A 184 -1.63 8.98 -6.62
N ASP A 185 -1.38 9.27 -5.34
CA ASP A 185 -1.13 10.62 -4.89
C ASP A 185 0.31 11.09 -5.22
N PRO A 186 0.52 12.39 -5.46
CA PRO A 186 1.83 12.92 -5.83
C PRO A 186 2.86 12.82 -4.70
N VAL A 187 2.42 12.88 -3.44
CA VAL A 187 3.28 12.71 -2.25
C VAL A 187 2.87 11.45 -1.52
N LYS A 188 3.69 10.44 -1.61
CA LYS A 188 3.45 9.11 -1.02
C LYS A 188 4.62 8.63 -0.16
N GLY A 189 4.36 7.62 0.67
CA GLY A 189 5.34 7.08 1.60
C GLY A 189 6.34 6.15 0.94
N THR A 190 5.89 5.30 0.03
CA THR A 190 6.67 4.26 -0.66
C THR A 190 6.53 4.44 -2.16
N ASP A 191 7.62 4.24 -2.90
CA ASP A 191 7.64 4.35 -4.35
C ASP A 191 7.94 2.99 -5.03
N PHE A 192 7.89 2.95 -6.39
CA PHE A 192 8.19 1.76 -7.18
C PHE A 192 9.54 1.15 -6.83
N ILE A 193 10.59 1.95 -6.76
CA ILE A 193 11.96 1.48 -6.51
C ILE A 193 12.06 0.81 -5.14
N ASP A 194 11.37 1.31 -4.12
CA ASP A 194 11.37 0.70 -2.79
C ASP A 194 10.78 -0.72 -2.81
N VAL A 195 9.67 -0.90 -3.53
CA VAL A 195 9.00 -2.20 -3.66
C VAL A 195 9.79 -3.14 -4.58
N LEU A 196 10.33 -2.63 -5.69
CA LEU A 196 11.15 -3.40 -6.62
C LEU A 196 12.41 -3.94 -5.95
N LYS A 197 13.08 -3.16 -5.08
CA LYS A 197 14.20 -3.64 -4.26
C LYS A 197 13.79 -4.84 -3.41
N ALA A 198 12.66 -4.72 -2.71
CA ALA A 198 12.17 -5.80 -1.87
C ALA A 198 11.81 -7.06 -2.68
N PHE A 199 11.14 -6.92 -3.83
CA PHE A 199 10.88 -8.05 -4.72
C PHE A 199 12.14 -8.68 -5.31
N ASN A 200 13.17 -7.87 -5.57
CA ASN A 200 14.44 -8.38 -6.09
C ASN A 200 15.17 -9.28 -5.07
N GLU A 201 15.02 -8.98 -3.79
CA GLU A 201 15.60 -9.74 -2.67
C GLU A 201 14.74 -10.91 -2.22
N ASP A 202 13.42 -10.86 -2.42
CA ASP A 202 12.48 -11.90 -1.98
C ASP A 202 12.68 -13.21 -2.77
N PRO A 203 13.06 -14.32 -2.12
CA PRO A 203 13.30 -15.59 -2.81
C PRO A 203 12.05 -16.23 -3.41
N GLU A 204 10.85 -15.90 -2.92
CA GLU A 204 9.58 -16.45 -3.43
C GLU A 204 9.12 -15.74 -4.70
N THR A 205 9.42 -14.46 -4.86
CA THR A 205 9.10 -13.69 -6.06
C THR A 205 10.06 -14.03 -7.19
N LYS A 206 9.55 -14.52 -8.31
CA LYS A 206 10.34 -14.90 -9.50
C LYS A 206 10.19 -13.93 -10.66
N ALA A 207 9.09 -13.18 -10.69
CA ALA A 207 8.80 -12.14 -11.67
C ALA A 207 8.00 -11.02 -11.03
N VAL A 208 7.96 -9.86 -11.66
CA VAL A 208 7.21 -8.69 -11.14
C VAL A 208 6.31 -8.14 -12.24
N MET A 209 5.07 -7.81 -11.86
CA MET A 209 4.16 -6.97 -12.64
C MET A 209 4.14 -5.57 -12.05
N MET A 210 4.57 -4.59 -12.83
CA MET A 210 4.54 -3.17 -12.49
C MET A 210 3.39 -2.49 -13.21
N ILE A 211 2.52 -1.79 -12.47
CA ILE A 211 1.39 -1.06 -13.04
C ILE A 211 1.54 0.41 -12.68
N GLY A 212 1.87 1.21 -13.68
CA GLY A 212 2.03 2.65 -13.59
C GLY A 212 0.92 3.40 -14.33
N GLU A 213 1.04 4.70 -14.32
CA GLU A 213 0.16 5.62 -15.04
C GLU A 213 0.94 6.85 -15.46
N ILE A 214 0.37 7.63 -16.36
CA ILE A 214 0.94 8.91 -16.80
C ILE A 214 1.11 9.87 -15.62
N GLY A 215 2.12 10.74 -15.69
CA GLY A 215 2.37 11.84 -14.76
C GLY A 215 3.51 11.59 -13.79
N GLY A 216 4.37 12.59 -13.71
CA GLY A 216 5.65 12.50 -13.00
C GLY A 216 6.68 11.69 -13.77
N ASN A 217 7.74 11.30 -13.10
CA ASN A 217 8.88 10.53 -13.64
C ASN A 217 9.15 9.22 -12.89
N ALA A 218 8.25 8.82 -12.00
CA ALA A 218 8.46 7.66 -11.13
C ALA A 218 8.57 6.34 -11.92
N GLU A 219 7.86 6.23 -13.03
CA GLU A 219 7.89 5.07 -13.92
C GLU A 219 9.20 5.00 -14.73
N GLU A 220 9.69 6.15 -15.21
CA GLU A 220 10.99 6.25 -15.90
C GLU A 220 12.15 5.96 -14.95
N ASP A 221 12.12 6.51 -13.74
CA ASP A 221 13.12 6.25 -12.71
C ASP A 221 13.12 4.76 -12.32
N ALA A 222 11.93 4.16 -12.20
CA ALA A 222 11.79 2.73 -11.95
C ALA A 222 12.35 1.89 -13.09
N ALA A 223 12.07 2.25 -14.36
CA ALA A 223 12.60 1.56 -15.53
C ALA A 223 14.14 1.62 -15.60
N ALA A 224 14.72 2.79 -15.32
CA ALA A 224 16.17 2.96 -15.25
C ALA A 224 16.78 2.09 -14.14
N TRP A 225 16.14 2.05 -12.97
CA TRP A 225 16.58 1.23 -11.86
C TRP A 225 16.47 -0.27 -12.17
N ILE A 226 15.36 -0.72 -12.78
CA ILE A 226 15.14 -2.10 -13.22
C ILE A 226 16.28 -2.53 -14.15
N LYS A 227 16.56 -1.74 -15.18
CA LYS A 227 17.63 -2.03 -16.14
C LYS A 227 18.99 -2.21 -15.48
N ALA A 228 19.29 -1.43 -14.45
CA ALA A 228 20.59 -1.44 -13.78
C ALA A 228 20.73 -2.51 -12.68
N ASN A 229 19.65 -2.89 -12.01
CA ASN A 229 19.72 -3.61 -10.74
C ASN A 229 18.87 -4.87 -10.66
N MET A 230 17.77 -4.97 -11.44
CA MET A 230 16.81 -6.05 -11.30
C MET A 230 17.36 -7.35 -11.86
N LYS A 231 17.28 -8.43 -11.08
CA LYS A 231 17.71 -9.78 -11.47
C LYS A 231 16.57 -10.68 -11.93
N LYS A 232 15.35 -10.17 -11.87
CA LYS A 232 14.12 -10.91 -12.16
C LYS A 232 13.38 -10.22 -13.32
N PRO A 233 12.65 -10.96 -14.17
CA PRO A 233 11.87 -10.35 -15.23
C PRO A 233 10.77 -9.44 -14.67
N VAL A 234 10.58 -8.30 -15.32
CA VAL A 234 9.54 -7.32 -15.00
C VAL A 234 8.69 -7.08 -16.24
N ALA A 235 7.39 -7.31 -16.12
CA ALA A 235 6.41 -6.84 -17.09
C ALA A 235 5.79 -5.54 -16.57
N ALA A 236 5.57 -4.56 -17.44
CA ALA A 236 4.98 -3.29 -17.05
C ALA A 236 3.78 -2.92 -17.92
N PHE A 237 2.78 -2.31 -17.28
CA PHE A 237 1.64 -1.69 -17.94
C PHE A 237 1.54 -0.23 -17.48
N ILE A 238 1.47 0.71 -18.41
CA ILE A 238 1.33 2.14 -18.12
C ILE A 238 0.00 2.64 -18.64
N SER A 239 -0.88 3.02 -17.73
CA SER A 239 -2.21 3.53 -18.03
C SER A 239 -2.17 4.98 -18.50
N GLY A 240 -3.12 5.35 -19.36
CA GLY A 240 -3.36 6.74 -19.76
C GLY A 240 -2.52 7.27 -20.90
N GLN A 241 -1.81 6.42 -21.66
CA GLN A 241 -0.97 6.85 -22.80
C GLN A 241 -1.73 7.65 -23.90
N GLN A 242 -3.05 7.46 -23.98
CA GLN A 242 -3.91 8.20 -24.92
C GLN A 242 -4.65 9.39 -24.26
N ALA A 243 -4.28 9.76 -23.04
CA ALA A 243 -4.91 10.87 -22.35
C ALA A 243 -4.60 12.20 -23.06
N PRO A 244 -5.57 13.13 -23.16
CA PRO A 244 -5.29 14.46 -23.68
C PRO A 244 -4.27 15.22 -22.81
N PRO A 245 -3.30 15.92 -23.40
CA PRO A 245 -2.36 16.76 -22.66
C PRO A 245 -3.06 17.76 -21.74
N GLY A 246 -2.54 17.95 -20.53
CA GLY A 246 -3.07 18.90 -19.54
C GLY A 246 -4.37 18.47 -18.84
N LYS A 247 -4.96 17.34 -19.21
CA LYS A 247 -6.16 16.81 -18.54
C LYS A 247 -5.76 15.78 -17.48
N ARG A 248 -6.22 16.01 -16.23
CA ARG A 248 -6.06 15.04 -15.15
C ARG A 248 -6.98 13.83 -15.36
N MET A 249 -6.43 12.64 -15.25
CA MET A 249 -7.09 11.37 -15.51
C MET A 249 -7.22 10.53 -14.24
N GLY A 250 -8.22 10.82 -13.41
CA GLY A 250 -8.45 10.10 -12.15
C GLY A 250 -7.57 10.61 -11.01
N HIS A 251 -6.46 9.96 -10.74
CA HIS A 251 -5.54 10.35 -9.67
C HIS A 251 -4.99 11.77 -9.82
N ALA A 252 -4.70 12.42 -8.70
CA ALA A 252 -4.21 13.82 -8.69
C ALA A 252 -2.90 14.00 -9.47
N GLY A 253 -2.04 12.98 -9.49
CA GLY A 253 -0.78 12.97 -10.22
C GLY A 253 -0.88 12.48 -11.67
N ALA A 254 -2.03 11.94 -12.10
CA ALA A 254 -2.20 11.36 -13.44
C ALA A 254 -2.54 12.43 -14.49
N ILE A 255 -1.54 13.24 -14.85
CA ILE A 255 -1.66 14.31 -15.82
C ILE A 255 -0.43 14.32 -16.74
N ILE A 256 -0.64 14.41 -18.07
CA ILE A 256 0.45 14.64 -19.02
C ILE A 256 0.85 16.10 -18.91
N ALA A 257 2.00 16.38 -18.33
CA ALA A 257 2.62 17.71 -18.38
C ALA A 257 3.08 18.00 -19.82
N VAL A 258 3.02 19.27 -20.22
CA VAL A 258 3.04 19.77 -21.62
C VAL A 258 4.26 19.34 -22.46
N SER A 259 5.28 18.67 -21.96
CA SER A 259 6.50 18.49 -22.73
C SER A 259 7.15 17.10 -22.81
N TYR A 260 6.87 16.15 -21.96
CA TYR A 260 7.59 14.87 -22.01
C TYR A 260 6.73 13.68 -21.55
N THR A 261 6.10 13.00 -22.50
CA THR A 261 5.67 11.62 -22.27
C THR A 261 5.77 10.80 -23.55
N HIS A 262 6.98 10.54 -23.96
CA HIS A 262 7.25 9.37 -24.79
C HIS A 262 7.78 8.28 -23.85
N LEU A 263 6.87 7.53 -23.24
CA LEU A 263 7.21 6.29 -22.55
C LEU A 263 7.60 5.25 -23.60
N THR A 264 8.84 5.27 -24.01
CA THR A 264 9.45 4.11 -24.65
C THR A 264 10.05 3.28 -23.54
N LEU A 265 9.28 2.32 -23.02
CA LEU A 265 9.86 1.23 -22.24
C LEU A 265 10.83 0.48 -23.17
N PRO A 266 12.09 0.23 -22.76
CA PRO A 266 12.96 -0.63 -23.53
C PRO A 266 12.33 -2.03 -23.57
N THR A 267 12.07 -2.51 -24.78
CA THR A 267 11.66 -3.89 -25.07
C THR A 267 12.76 -4.86 -24.68
#